data_ad7fd22feadf39d1c3da4207b2d943d1
#
_entry.id   ad7fd22feadf39d1c3da4207b2d943d1
#
_cell.length_a   1.000
_cell.length_b   1.000
_cell.length_c   1.000
_cell.angle_alpha   90.00
_cell.angle_beta   90.00
_cell.angle_gamma   90.00
#
_symmetry.space_group_name_H-M   'P 1'
#
loop_
_entity.id
_entity.type
_entity.pdbx_description
1 polymer ?
#
loop_
_entity_poly.entity_id
_entity_poly.type
_entity_poly.pdbx_seq_one_letter_code
_entity_poly.pdbx_strand_id
1 'polypeptide(L)'
;KKTQNWLTLLVKAVAMEPNSDQLHHSLALAYMAQNENDKAIEHMGKALALNSKKDSYYFELGALMEKAGDYKGAMENMRLAIELNPLHSNAHNFLGYMYALEGHDLDQALVHLKKALTTQPRNGYFLDSLGWIYFKKGESEKALTQIQKAMIYTDPDPVLFDHLGDILFSLKNYDEASGAWKNSLFLTENPKGNLGGEFPDPRILKNKIDKARNLMQQSY
;
A
#
# COMPACT_ATOMS: atom_id res chain seq x y z
N LYS A 1 -27.74 6.82 4.37
CA LYS A 1 -28.44 7.87 5.20
C LYS A 1 -27.64 8.31 6.44
N LYS A 2 -27.01 7.40 7.22
CA LYS A 2 -26.21 7.80 8.40
C LYS A 2 -24.94 8.58 8.02
N THR A 3 -24.20 8.15 7.01
CA THR A 3 -22.94 8.80 6.54
C THR A 3 -23.19 10.21 6.01
N GLN A 4 -24.29 10.45 5.31
CA GLN A 4 -24.66 11.76 4.78
C GLN A 4 -24.97 12.79 5.88
N ASN A 5 -25.44 12.32 7.05
CA ASN A 5 -25.70 13.17 8.19
C ASN A 5 -24.40 13.69 8.86
N TRP A 6 -23.37 12.81 8.95
CA TRP A 6 -22.08 13.19 9.53
C TRP A 6 -21.33 14.24 8.69
N LEU A 7 -21.31 14.07 7.37
CA LEU A 7 -20.67 15.04 6.49
C LEU A 7 -21.31 16.44 6.63
N THR A 8 -22.65 16.50 6.62
CA THR A 8 -23.39 17.76 6.79
C THR A 8 -23.08 18.42 8.14
N LEU A 9 -22.93 17.62 9.21
CA LEU A 9 -22.56 18.14 10.53
C LEU A 9 -21.12 18.69 10.56
N LEU A 10 -20.18 17.97 9.93
CA LEU A 10 -18.78 18.41 9.83
C LEU A 10 -18.64 19.69 9.02
N VAL A 11 -19.37 19.82 7.90
CA VAL A 11 -19.39 21.07 7.10
C VAL A 11 -19.89 22.25 7.94
N LYS A 12 -20.96 22.05 8.73
CA LYS A 12 -21.46 23.10 9.63
C LYS A 12 -20.45 23.42 10.74
N ALA A 13 -19.82 22.41 11.33
CA ALA A 13 -18.82 22.61 12.36
C ALA A 13 -17.62 23.42 11.86
N VAL A 14 -17.10 23.09 10.66
CA VAL A 14 -16.02 23.87 10.01
C VAL A 14 -16.47 25.31 9.72
N ALA A 15 -17.74 25.53 9.34
CA ALA A 15 -18.26 26.88 9.11
C ALA A 15 -18.34 27.70 10.43
N MET A 16 -18.57 27.05 11.57
CA MET A 16 -18.59 27.70 12.89
C MET A 16 -17.17 27.93 13.45
N GLU A 17 -16.26 27.00 13.20
CA GLU A 17 -14.87 27.05 13.69
C GLU A 17 -13.87 26.84 12.52
N PRO A 18 -13.71 27.83 11.62
CA PRO A 18 -12.90 27.68 10.41
C PRO A 18 -11.39 27.57 10.64
N ASN A 19 -10.93 27.86 11.86
CA ASN A 19 -9.51 27.78 12.24
C ASN A 19 -9.18 26.51 13.08
N SER A 20 -10.05 25.49 13.06
CA SER A 20 -9.79 24.23 13.72
C SER A 20 -9.15 23.23 12.75
N ASP A 21 -7.85 22.91 12.98
CA ASP A 21 -7.15 21.88 12.19
C ASP A 21 -7.84 20.52 12.32
N GLN A 22 -8.36 20.19 13.49
CA GLN A 22 -9.03 18.92 13.76
C GLN A 22 -10.36 18.78 13.00
N LEU A 23 -11.12 19.87 12.86
CA LEU A 23 -12.36 19.85 12.09
C LEU A 23 -12.09 19.72 10.59
N HIS A 24 -11.08 20.43 10.07
CA HIS A 24 -10.67 20.28 8.68
C HIS A 24 -10.15 18.86 8.41
N HIS A 25 -9.33 18.29 9.27
CA HIS A 25 -8.88 16.91 9.19
C HIS A 25 -10.06 15.91 9.18
N SER A 26 -11.01 16.06 10.14
CA SER A 26 -12.19 15.18 10.21
C SER A 26 -13.06 15.27 8.95
N LEU A 27 -13.19 16.47 8.37
CA LEU A 27 -13.94 16.69 7.15
C LEU A 27 -13.19 16.10 5.93
N ALA A 28 -11.86 16.17 5.89
CA ALA A 28 -11.04 15.51 4.88
C ALA A 28 -11.25 13.99 4.90
N LEU A 29 -11.20 13.36 6.07
CA LEU A 29 -11.46 11.92 6.21
C LEU A 29 -12.88 11.54 5.80
N ALA A 30 -13.87 12.39 6.08
CA ALA A 30 -15.25 12.17 5.65
C ALA A 30 -15.40 12.23 4.13
N TYR A 31 -14.72 13.15 3.45
CA TYR A 31 -14.68 13.22 1.99
C TYR A 31 -13.92 12.04 1.37
N MET A 32 -12.80 11.63 1.97
CA MET A 32 -12.05 10.44 1.55
C MET A 32 -12.91 9.18 1.58
N ALA A 33 -13.73 9.01 2.63
CA ALA A 33 -14.65 7.87 2.76
C ALA A 33 -15.78 7.88 1.69
N GLN A 34 -16.02 9.02 1.04
CA GLN A 34 -16.97 9.16 -0.07
C GLN A 34 -16.29 9.15 -1.44
N ASN A 35 -14.98 8.91 -1.49
CA ASN A 35 -14.15 9.01 -2.70
C ASN A 35 -14.14 10.40 -3.35
N GLU A 36 -14.46 11.46 -2.59
CA GLU A 36 -14.36 12.86 -3.02
C GLU A 36 -12.93 13.36 -2.75
N ASN A 37 -11.95 12.78 -3.47
CA ASN A 37 -10.53 12.97 -3.19
C ASN A 37 -10.07 14.43 -3.26
N ASP A 38 -10.57 15.22 -4.23
CA ASP A 38 -10.18 16.64 -4.37
C ASP A 38 -10.56 17.46 -3.14
N LYS A 39 -11.78 17.26 -2.61
CA LYS A 39 -12.21 17.94 -1.39
C LYS A 39 -11.46 17.44 -0.16
N ALA A 40 -11.13 16.14 -0.11
CA ALA A 40 -10.32 15.59 0.96
C ALA A 40 -8.92 16.23 0.98
N ILE A 41 -8.26 16.36 -0.16
CA ILE A 41 -6.95 17.02 -0.32
C ILE A 41 -7.05 18.50 0.09
N GLU A 42 -8.08 19.23 -0.37
CA GLU A 42 -8.29 20.62 -0.01
C GLU A 42 -8.38 20.81 1.53
N HIS A 43 -9.22 20.01 2.17
CA HIS A 43 -9.41 20.13 3.62
C HIS A 43 -8.21 19.62 4.42
N MET A 44 -7.50 18.61 3.95
CA MET A 44 -6.24 18.18 4.56
C MET A 44 -5.16 19.27 4.45
N GLY A 45 -5.09 19.96 3.31
CA GLY A 45 -4.21 21.12 3.13
C GLY A 45 -4.53 22.26 4.11
N LYS A 46 -5.83 22.55 4.36
CA LYS A 46 -6.25 23.52 5.38
C LYS A 46 -5.86 23.09 6.79
N ALA A 47 -6.02 21.80 7.12
CA ALA A 47 -5.59 21.27 8.42
C ALA A 47 -4.07 21.44 8.63
N LEU A 48 -3.26 21.16 7.60
CA LEU A 48 -1.81 21.35 7.62
C LEU A 48 -1.40 22.83 7.70
N ALA A 49 -2.11 23.73 7.02
CA ALA A 49 -1.85 25.17 7.11
C ALA A 49 -2.08 25.69 8.52
N LEU A 50 -3.04 25.12 9.27
CA LEU A 50 -3.33 25.48 10.64
C LEU A 50 -2.38 24.78 11.64
N ASN A 51 -1.93 23.56 11.33
CA ASN A 51 -1.05 22.78 12.20
C ASN A 51 -0.08 21.90 11.37
N SER A 52 1.06 22.48 11.03
CA SER A 52 2.10 21.81 10.23
C SER A 52 3.00 20.85 11.02
N LYS A 53 2.72 20.60 12.32
CA LYS A 53 3.58 19.75 13.16
C LYS A 53 3.02 18.34 13.39
N LYS A 54 1.96 17.96 12.69
CA LYS A 54 1.37 16.62 12.81
C LYS A 54 1.83 15.73 11.65
N ASP A 55 2.67 14.75 11.96
CA ASP A 55 3.16 13.74 11.04
C ASP A 55 2.03 12.95 10.38
N SER A 56 0.97 12.64 11.13
CA SER A 56 -0.20 11.92 10.60
C SER A 56 -0.91 12.67 9.47
N TYR A 57 -0.98 14.01 9.52
CA TYR A 57 -1.62 14.80 8.47
C TYR A 57 -0.84 14.73 7.14
N TYR A 58 0.48 14.78 7.20
CA TYR A 58 1.32 14.56 6.03
C TYR A 58 1.17 13.15 5.47
N PHE A 59 1.17 12.14 6.34
CA PHE A 59 0.97 10.76 5.92
C PHE A 59 -0.38 10.59 5.20
N GLU A 60 -1.46 11.10 5.77
CA GLU A 60 -2.80 11.01 5.20
C GLU A 60 -2.95 11.81 3.90
N LEU A 61 -2.32 12.99 3.80
CA LEU A 61 -2.27 13.76 2.55
C LEU A 61 -1.49 12.99 1.48
N GLY A 62 -0.36 12.39 1.84
CA GLY A 62 0.41 11.53 0.93
C GLY A 62 -0.41 10.35 0.41
N ALA A 63 -1.17 9.68 1.27
CA ALA A 63 -2.06 8.59 0.87
C ALA A 63 -3.21 9.06 -0.06
N LEU A 64 -3.75 10.26 0.16
CA LEU A 64 -4.73 10.87 -0.74
C LEU A 64 -4.14 11.20 -2.11
N MET A 65 -2.90 11.73 -2.13
CA MET A 65 -2.18 12.03 -3.38
C MET A 65 -1.85 10.77 -4.17
N GLU A 66 -1.42 9.70 -3.51
CA GLU A 66 -1.24 8.37 -4.13
C GLU A 66 -2.52 7.92 -4.83
N LYS A 67 -3.64 7.96 -4.11
CA LYS A 67 -4.96 7.57 -4.65
C LYS A 67 -5.40 8.45 -5.83
N ALA A 68 -4.94 9.70 -5.88
CA ALA A 68 -5.16 10.63 -6.99
C ALA A 68 -4.15 10.43 -8.14
N GLY A 69 -3.15 9.54 -8.00
CA GLY A 69 -2.10 9.28 -8.99
C GLY A 69 -0.91 10.25 -8.92
N ASP A 70 -0.89 11.16 -7.95
CA ASP A 70 0.26 12.04 -7.71
C ASP A 70 1.28 11.35 -6.79
N TYR A 71 2.01 10.39 -7.35
CA TYR A 71 3.03 9.63 -6.62
C TYR A 71 4.18 10.50 -6.12
N LYS A 72 4.55 11.56 -6.86
CA LYS A 72 5.60 12.48 -6.46
C LYS A 72 5.20 13.28 -5.21
N GLY A 73 4.03 13.88 -5.23
CA GLY A 73 3.47 14.57 -4.07
C GLY A 73 3.27 13.64 -2.87
N ALA A 74 2.83 12.40 -3.11
CA ALA A 74 2.72 11.38 -2.08
C ALA A 74 4.06 11.11 -1.39
N MET A 75 5.13 10.83 -2.15
CA MET A 75 6.46 10.57 -1.60
C MET A 75 7.02 11.77 -0.82
N GLU A 76 6.77 12.99 -1.29
CA GLU A 76 7.20 14.22 -0.62
C GLU A 76 6.52 14.38 0.75
N ASN A 77 5.22 14.15 0.83
CA ASN A 77 4.47 14.17 2.08
C ASN A 77 4.89 13.03 3.04
N MET A 78 5.21 11.84 2.52
CA MET A 78 5.76 10.75 3.36
C MET A 78 7.14 11.12 3.95
N ARG A 79 8.00 11.85 3.21
CA ARG A 79 9.27 12.36 3.75
C ARG A 79 9.04 13.37 4.87
N LEU A 80 8.10 14.31 4.69
CA LEU A 80 7.74 15.28 5.74
C LEU A 80 7.17 14.58 6.99
N ALA A 81 6.34 13.56 6.82
CA ALA A 81 5.87 12.76 7.94
C ALA A 81 7.03 12.10 8.71
N ILE A 82 8.04 11.58 8.01
CA ILE A 82 9.24 10.97 8.61
C ILE A 82 10.15 12.02 9.27
N GLU A 83 10.26 13.22 8.72
CA GLU A 83 11.02 14.31 9.33
C GLU A 83 10.43 14.70 10.70
N LEU A 84 9.09 14.74 10.81
CA LEU A 84 8.40 15.02 12.07
C LEU A 84 8.42 13.83 13.03
N ASN A 85 8.31 12.62 12.49
CA ASN A 85 8.33 11.38 13.25
C ASN A 85 9.22 10.33 12.58
N PRO A 86 10.51 10.26 12.96
CA PRO A 86 11.46 9.31 12.38
C PRO A 86 11.12 7.83 12.57
N LEU A 87 10.10 7.51 13.36
CA LEU A 87 9.58 6.16 13.58
C LEU A 87 8.21 5.93 12.90
N HIS A 88 7.79 6.82 12.00
CA HIS A 88 6.51 6.67 11.29
C HIS A 88 6.55 5.47 10.32
N SER A 89 6.24 4.29 10.83
CA SER A 89 6.41 3.01 10.14
C SER A 89 5.68 2.92 8.80
N ASN A 90 4.44 3.40 8.72
CA ASN A 90 3.67 3.37 7.49
C ASN A 90 4.28 4.27 6.39
N ALA A 91 4.78 5.46 6.74
CA ALA A 91 5.46 6.33 5.79
C ALA A 91 6.78 5.71 5.30
N HIS A 92 7.53 5.06 6.18
CA HIS A 92 8.71 4.29 5.80
C HIS A 92 8.36 3.13 4.86
N ASN A 93 7.32 2.35 5.16
CA ASN A 93 6.88 1.27 4.28
C ASN A 93 6.48 1.81 2.90
N PHE A 94 5.72 2.89 2.85
CA PHE A 94 5.30 3.52 1.61
C PHE A 94 6.51 3.91 0.74
N LEU A 95 7.47 4.66 1.29
CA LEU A 95 8.66 5.07 0.52
C LEU A 95 9.47 3.87 0.03
N GLY A 96 9.68 2.87 0.88
CA GLY A 96 10.40 1.66 0.49
C GLY A 96 9.70 0.91 -0.64
N TYR A 97 8.38 0.78 -0.58
CA TYR A 97 7.60 0.14 -1.63
C TYR A 97 7.64 0.93 -2.94
N MET A 98 7.51 2.27 -2.88
CA MET A 98 7.59 3.13 -4.07
C MET A 98 8.95 3.03 -4.78
N TYR A 99 10.07 3.05 -4.05
CA TYR A 99 11.39 2.81 -4.64
C TYR A 99 11.49 1.44 -5.31
N ALA A 100 10.85 0.41 -4.73
CA ALA A 100 10.82 -0.92 -5.33
C ALA A 100 9.99 -0.99 -6.61
N LEU A 101 8.86 -0.27 -6.67
CA LEU A 101 8.04 -0.16 -7.87
C LEU A 101 8.77 0.55 -9.00
N GLU A 102 9.44 1.66 -8.70
CA GLU A 102 10.23 2.42 -9.67
C GLU A 102 11.50 1.66 -10.12
N GLY A 103 11.91 0.64 -9.36
CA GLY A 103 13.06 -0.22 -9.69
C GLY A 103 14.42 0.47 -9.51
N HIS A 104 14.46 1.60 -8.80
CA HIS A 104 15.70 2.30 -8.46
C HIS A 104 15.85 2.45 -6.94
N ASP A 105 17.06 2.80 -6.49
CA ASP A 105 17.37 3.05 -5.06
C ASP A 105 16.92 1.93 -4.10
N LEU A 106 17.01 0.66 -4.57
CA LEU A 106 16.56 -0.51 -3.81
C LEU A 106 17.28 -0.67 -2.46
N ASP A 107 18.49 -0.12 -2.30
CA ASP A 107 19.18 -0.09 -1.01
C ASP A 107 18.52 0.91 -0.05
N GLN A 108 18.07 2.05 -0.53
CA GLN A 108 17.27 2.99 0.27
C GLN A 108 15.91 2.37 0.64
N ALA A 109 15.27 1.66 -0.31
CA ALA A 109 14.06 0.89 -0.03
C ALA A 109 14.25 -0.06 1.15
N LEU A 110 15.36 -0.82 1.19
CA LEU A 110 15.69 -1.71 2.31
C LEU A 110 15.88 -0.96 3.63
N VAL A 111 16.52 0.21 3.61
CA VAL A 111 16.67 1.04 4.82
C VAL A 111 15.32 1.45 5.38
N HIS A 112 14.42 1.92 4.51
CA HIS A 112 13.08 2.31 4.91
C HIS A 112 12.28 1.12 5.48
N LEU A 113 12.27 -0.03 4.80
CA LEU A 113 11.54 -1.21 5.29
C LEU A 113 12.10 -1.76 6.61
N LYS A 114 13.41 -1.76 6.79
CA LYS A 114 14.02 -2.14 8.07
C LYS A 114 13.57 -1.23 9.20
N LYS A 115 13.47 0.09 8.97
CA LYS A 115 12.94 1.04 9.96
C LYS A 115 11.47 0.78 10.26
N ALA A 116 10.63 0.54 9.25
CA ALA A 116 9.22 0.18 9.46
C ALA A 116 9.08 -1.07 10.33
N LEU A 117 9.87 -2.10 10.06
CA LEU A 117 9.84 -3.37 10.79
C LEU A 117 10.45 -3.30 12.20
N THR A 118 11.24 -2.27 12.56
CA THR A 118 11.70 -2.08 13.95
C THR A 118 10.54 -1.77 14.90
N THR A 119 9.53 -1.06 14.42
CA THR A 119 8.35 -0.72 15.23
C THR A 119 7.24 -1.75 15.12
N GLN A 120 7.10 -2.40 13.96
CA GLN A 120 6.05 -3.38 13.68
C GLN A 120 6.63 -4.67 13.04
N PRO A 121 7.40 -5.50 13.78
CA PRO A 121 8.15 -6.63 13.23
C PRO A 121 7.28 -7.77 12.68
N ARG A 122 6.00 -7.79 13.03
CA ARG A 122 5.02 -8.80 12.58
C ARG A 122 3.94 -8.22 11.67
N ASN A 123 4.16 -7.03 11.10
CA ASN A 123 3.25 -6.47 10.12
C ASN A 123 3.45 -7.20 8.78
N GLY A 124 2.45 -7.99 8.38
CA GLY A 124 2.53 -8.80 7.16
C GLY A 124 2.69 -7.98 5.89
N TYR A 125 2.06 -6.80 5.80
CA TYR A 125 2.21 -5.89 4.65
C TYR A 125 3.64 -5.33 4.54
N PHE A 126 4.31 -5.06 5.66
CA PHE A 126 5.70 -4.61 5.65
C PHE A 126 6.66 -5.75 5.26
N LEU A 127 6.35 -6.98 5.69
CA LEU A 127 7.10 -8.16 5.28
C LEU A 127 6.93 -8.46 3.79
N ASP A 128 5.73 -8.30 3.26
CA ASP A 128 5.46 -8.39 1.82
C ASP A 128 6.27 -7.36 1.03
N SER A 129 6.19 -6.10 1.41
CA SER A 129 7.00 -5.04 0.79
C SER A 129 8.50 -5.34 0.85
N LEU A 130 9.00 -5.88 1.97
CA LEU A 130 10.40 -6.30 2.08
C LEU A 130 10.72 -7.47 1.14
N GLY A 131 9.82 -8.44 1.04
CA GLY A 131 9.93 -9.54 0.07
C GLY A 131 10.01 -9.03 -1.36
N TRP A 132 9.12 -8.09 -1.72
CA TRP A 132 9.12 -7.47 -3.03
C TRP A 132 10.42 -6.74 -3.36
N ILE A 133 10.99 -5.99 -2.40
CA ILE A 133 12.29 -5.34 -2.57
C ILE A 133 13.40 -6.38 -2.84
N TYR A 134 13.46 -7.47 -2.07
CA TYR A 134 14.44 -8.54 -2.33
C TYR A 134 14.24 -9.16 -3.71
N PHE A 135 12.99 -9.37 -4.13
CA PHE A 135 12.70 -9.86 -5.48
C PHE A 135 13.22 -8.92 -6.56
N LYS A 136 12.97 -7.61 -6.45
CA LYS A 136 13.49 -6.59 -7.37
C LYS A 136 15.03 -6.51 -7.40
N LYS A 137 15.69 -6.88 -6.30
CA LYS A 137 17.15 -7.02 -6.22
C LYS A 137 17.66 -8.34 -6.83
N GLY A 138 16.80 -9.25 -7.28
CA GLY A 138 17.18 -10.58 -7.77
C GLY A 138 17.48 -11.59 -6.67
N GLU A 139 17.17 -11.28 -5.41
CA GLU A 139 17.42 -12.11 -4.23
C GLU A 139 16.18 -12.97 -3.91
N SER A 140 15.77 -13.83 -4.86
CA SER A 140 14.47 -14.52 -4.84
C SER A 140 14.27 -15.44 -3.64
N GLU A 141 15.30 -16.10 -3.11
CA GLU A 141 15.20 -16.95 -1.91
C GLU A 141 14.93 -16.11 -0.65
N LYS A 142 15.57 -14.93 -0.53
CA LYS A 142 15.26 -14.02 0.57
C LYS A 142 13.86 -13.45 0.43
N ALA A 143 13.45 -13.14 -0.79
CA ALA A 143 12.10 -12.68 -1.09
C ALA A 143 11.07 -13.73 -0.63
N LEU A 144 11.23 -14.98 -1.04
CA LEU A 144 10.35 -16.09 -0.64
C LEU A 144 10.23 -16.20 0.89
N THR A 145 11.36 -16.11 1.59
CA THR A 145 11.39 -16.15 3.05
C THR A 145 10.54 -15.05 3.70
N GLN A 146 10.57 -13.82 3.15
CA GLN A 146 9.77 -12.71 3.71
C GLN A 146 8.27 -12.85 3.37
N ILE A 147 7.94 -13.26 2.14
CA ILE A 147 6.56 -13.51 1.73
C ILE A 147 5.92 -14.62 2.59
N GLN A 148 6.63 -15.71 2.83
CA GLN A 148 6.14 -16.78 3.71
C GLN A 148 5.87 -16.29 5.14
N LYS A 149 6.72 -15.40 5.66
CA LYS A 149 6.46 -14.74 6.96
C LYS A 149 5.25 -13.82 6.89
N ALA A 150 5.11 -13.04 5.81
CA ALA A 150 3.96 -12.16 5.60
C ALA A 150 2.64 -12.94 5.67
N MET A 151 2.57 -14.11 5.02
CA MET A 151 1.39 -14.98 5.02
C MET A 151 0.99 -15.49 6.40
N ILE A 152 1.90 -15.51 7.38
CA ILE A 152 1.58 -15.90 8.77
C ILE A 152 0.82 -14.79 9.51
N TYR A 153 1.05 -13.52 9.12
CA TYR A 153 0.56 -12.35 9.84
C TYR A 153 -0.48 -11.53 9.07
N THR A 154 -0.90 -12.00 7.90
CA THR A 154 -1.86 -11.33 7.02
C THR A 154 -2.98 -12.29 6.65
N ASP A 155 -4.22 -11.80 6.61
CA ASP A 155 -5.31 -12.53 5.97
C ASP A 155 -4.99 -12.76 4.49
N PRO A 156 -5.58 -13.78 3.85
CA PRO A 156 -5.37 -14.03 2.44
C PRO A 156 -5.63 -12.78 1.59
N ASP A 157 -4.58 -12.30 0.93
CA ASP A 157 -4.54 -11.07 0.15
C ASP A 157 -4.13 -11.36 -1.29
N PRO A 158 -4.85 -10.82 -2.31
CA PRO A 158 -4.56 -11.12 -3.71
C PRO A 158 -3.19 -10.60 -4.17
N VAL A 159 -2.72 -9.46 -3.66
CA VAL A 159 -1.40 -8.90 -4.02
C VAL A 159 -0.28 -9.78 -3.46
N LEU A 160 -0.42 -10.21 -2.20
CA LEU A 160 0.56 -11.10 -1.56
C LEU A 160 0.71 -12.42 -2.32
N PHE A 161 -0.40 -13.00 -2.81
CA PHE A 161 -0.34 -14.21 -3.64
C PHE A 161 0.22 -13.93 -5.04
N ASP A 162 0.04 -12.76 -5.62
CA ASP A 162 0.66 -12.39 -6.91
C ASP A 162 2.18 -12.27 -6.75
N HIS A 163 2.65 -11.57 -5.71
CA HIS A 163 4.07 -11.48 -5.37
C HIS A 163 4.70 -12.86 -5.13
N LEU A 164 4.01 -13.73 -4.37
CA LEU A 164 4.45 -15.11 -4.15
C LEU A 164 4.63 -15.86 -5.47
N GLY A 165 3.66 -15.74 -6.39
CA GLY A 165 3.71 -16.37 -7.71
C GLY A 165 4.90 -15.87 -8.54
N ASP A 166 5.15 -14.56 -8.57
CA ASP A 166 6.27 -13.97 -9.31
C ASP A 166 7.62 -14.45 -8.76
N ILE A 167 7.76 -14.54 -7.45
CA ILE A 167 8.97 -15.04 -6.78
C ILE A 167 9.20 -16.52 -7.07
N LEU A 168 8.18 -17.36 -6.91
CA LEU A 168 8.25 -18.79 -7.19
C LEU A 168 8.58 -19.05 -8.67
N PHE A 169 8.00 -18.28 -9.58
CA PHE A 169 8.30 -18.37 -10.99
C PHE A 169 9.78 -18.04 -11.30
N SER A 170 10.34 -17.03 -10.65
CA SER A 170 11.76 -16.67 -10.79
C SER A 170 12.69 -17.79 -10.28
N LEU A 171 12.23 -18.56 -9.29
CA LEU A 171 12.92 -19.74 -8.76
C LEU A 171 12.66 -21.01 -9.60
N LYS A 172 11.94 -20.90 -10.72
CA LYS A 172 11.53 -22.00 -11.61
C LYS A 172 10.57 -23.03 -10.97
N ASN A 173 9.95 -22.69 -9.84
CA ASN A 173 8.91 -23.47 -9.20
C ASN A 173 7.55 -23.21 -9.89
N TYR A 174 7.42 -23.62 -11.14
CA TYR A 174 6.31 -23.21 -12.01
C TYR A 174 4.94 -23.71 -11.54
N ASP A 175 4.86 -24.89 -10.95
CA ASP A 175 3.59 -25.44 -10.43
C ASP A 175 3.08 -24.64 -9.23
N GLU A 176 3.95 -24.41 -8.24
CA GLU A 176 3.62 -23.59 -7.08
C GLU A 176 3.31 -22.13 -7.45
N ALA A 177 4.05 -21.55 -8.42
CA ALA A 177 3.77 -20.22 -8.96
C ALA A 177 2.37 -20.14 -9.57
N SER A 178 2.00 -21.13 -10.39
CA SER A 178 0.66 -21.24 -10.98
C SER A 178 -0.42 -21.34 -9.89
N GLY A 179 -0.15 -22.10 -8.83
CA GLY A 179 -1.04 -22.22 -7.66
C GLY A 179 -1.24 -20.87 -6.94
N ALA A 180 -0.15 -20.14 -6.71
CA ALA A 180 -0.20 -18.83 -6.06
C ALA A 180 -1.01 -17.82 -6.89
N TRP A 181 -0.77 -17.70 -8.19
CA TRP A 181 -1.53 -16.81 -9.06
C TRP A 181 -3.01 -17.20 -9.19
N LYS A 182 -3.36 -18.50 -9.12
CA LYS A 182 -4.77 -18.94 -9.06
C LYS A 182 -5.45 -18.47 -7.78
N ASN A 183 -4.75 -18.51 -6.64
CA ASN A 183 -5.27 -17.97 -5.39
C ASN A 183 -5.46 -16.46 -5.47
N SER A 184 -4.48 -15.72 -6.04
CA SER A 184 -4.61 -14.29 -6.29
C SER A 184 -5.83 -13.99 -7.17
N LEU A 185 -5.99 -14.70 -8.29
CA LEU A 185 -7.12 -14.54 -9.21
C LEU A 185 -8.46 -14.81 -8.52
N PHE A 186 -8.55 -15.89 -7.76
CA PHE A 186 -9.76 -16.24 -7.01
C PHE A 186 -10.15 -15.13 -6.02
N LEU A 187 -9.20 -14.60 -5.26
CA LEU A 187 -9.44 -13.52 -4.30
C LEU A 187 -9.80 -12.21 -4.99
N THR A 188 -9.20 -11.92 -6.14
CA THR A 188 -9.50 -10.73 -6.96
C THR A 188 -10.92 -10.79 -7.54
N GLU A 189 -11.35 -11.96 -8.02
CA GLU A 189 -12.70 -12.16 -8.58
C GLU A 189 -13.78 -12.33 -7.49
N ASN A 190 -13.39 -12.67 -6.24
CA ASN A 190 -14.30 -12.88 -5.10
C ASN A 190 -13.86 -12.06 -3.87
N PRO A 191 -13.86 -10.73 -3.93
CA PRO A 191 -13.39 -9.90 -2.82
C PRO A 191 -14.28 -10.04 -1.60
N LYS A 192 -13.68 -10.40 -0.45
CA LYS A 192 -14.36 -10.42 0.84
C LYS A 192 -14.22 -9.06 1.51
N GLY A 193 -15.33 -8.33 1.62
CA GLY A 193 -15.37 -7.03 2.30
C GLY A 193 -14.85 -5.88 1.41
N ASN A 194 -14.67 -4.73 2.05
CA ASN A 194 -14.17 -3.51 1.38
C ASN A 194 -12.63 -3.50 1.50
N LEU A 195 -11.95 -4.37 0.79
CA LEU A 195 -10.50 -4.36 0.68
C LEU A 195 -10.13 -3.12 -0.14
N GLY A 196 -9.71 -2.05 0.54
CA GLY A 196 -9.19 -0.84 -0.11
C GLY A 196 -7.80 -1.12 -0.64
N GLY A 197 -7.65 -1.22 -1.96
CA GLY A 197 -6.37 -1.42 -2.62
C GLY A 197 -6.57 -1.68 -4.11
N GLU A 198 -5.51 -1.52 -4.90
CA GLU A 198 -5.50 -1.97 -6.29
C GLU A 198 -5.31 -3.49 -6.30
N PHE A 199 -6.26 -4.20 -6.90
CA PHE A 199 -6.16 -5.64 -7.12
C PHE A 199 -5.35 -5.93 -8.38
N PRO A 200 -4.61 -7.06 -8.43
CA PRO A 200 -3.95 -7.51 -9.65
C PRO A 200 -4.96 -7.69 -10.80
N ASP A 201 -4.61 -7.27 -12.03
CA ASP A 201 -5.48 -7.43 -13.20
C ASP A 201 -5.69 -8.93 -13.49
N PRO A 202 -6.95 -9.42 -13.48
CA PRO A 202 -7.25 -10.83 -13.76
C PRO A 202 -6.69 -11.33 -15.09
N ARG A 203 -6.57 -10.46 -16.11
CA ARG A 203 -6.01 -10.82 -17.42
C ARG A 203 -4.51 -11.09 -17.33
N ILE A 204 -3.81 -10.28 -16.52
CA ILE A 204 -2.37 -10.45 -16.27
C ILE A 204 -2.15 -11.76 -15.51
N LEU A 205 -2.93 -12.03 -14.47
CA LEU A 205 -2.83 -13.27 -13.70
C LEU A 205 -3.09 -14.51 -14.56
N LYS A 206 -4.11 -14.49 -15.43
CA LYS A 206 -4.39 -15.59 -16.36
C LYS A 206 -3.21 -15.84 -17.31
N ASN A 207 -2.61 -14.79 -17.85
CA ASN A 207 -1.43 -14.90 -18.72
C ASN A 207 -0.21 -15.48 -17.97
N LYS A 208 0.02 -15.07 -16.72
CA LYS A 208 1.09 -15.63 -15.87
C LYS A 208 0.88 -17.14 -15.64
N ILE A 209 -0.36 -17.55 -15.32
CA ILE A 209 -0.74 -18.96 -15.10
C ILE A 209 -0.48 -19.78 -16.36
N ASP A 210 -0.91 -19.31 -17.52
CA ASP A 210 -0.72 -20.02 -18.79
C ASP A 210 0.76 -20.13 -19.17
N LYS A 211 1.56 -19.08 -18.92
CA LYS A 211 3.01 -19.12 -19.13
C LYS A 211 3.68 -20.19 -18.26
N ALA A 212 3.33 -20.27 -16.98
CA ALA A 212 3.87 -21.31 -16.10
C ALA A 212 3.50 -22.73 -16.58
N ARG A 213 2.22 -22.93 -16.98
CA ARG A 213 1.74 -24.22 -17.51
C ARG A 213 2.52 -24.65 -18.74
N ASN A 214 2.76 -23.75 -19.70
CA ASN A 214 3.52 -24.05 -20.90
C ASN A 214 4.97 -24.47 -20.60
N LEU A 215 5.62 -23.84 -19.62
CA LEU A 215 6.97 -24.19 -19.20
C LEU A 215 7.03 -25.55 -18.51
N MET A 216 6.02 -25.90 -17.69
CA MET A 216 5.93 -27.25 -17.11
C MET A 216 5.83 -28.34 -18.17
N GLN A 217 5.05 -28.11 -19.26
CA GLN A 217 4.90 -29.09 -20.35
C GLN A 217 6.16 -29.27 -21.20
N GLN A 218 7.04 -28.28 -21.26
CA GLN A 218 8.32 -28.34 -21.97
C GLN A 218 9.44 -29.01 -21.18
N SER A 219 9.22 -29.25 -19.88
CA SER A 219 10.21 -29.86 -19.00
C SER A 219 10.06 -31.38 -18.88
N TYR A 220 9.12 -31.97 -19.64
CA TYR A 220 8.87 -33.38 -19.83
C TYR A 220 9.13 -33.79 -21.27
#